data_acd425b6b8ce064d06193fdba8a3fcae
#
_entry.id   acd425b6b8ce064d06193fdba8a3fcae
#
_cell.length_a   1.000
_cell.length_b   1.000
_cell.length_c   1.000
_cell.angle_alpha   90.00
_cell.angle_beta   90.00
_cell.angle_gamma   90.00
#
_symmetry.space_group_name_H-M   'P 1'
#
loop_
_entity.id
_entity.type
_entity.pdbx_description
1 polymer ?
#
loop_
_entity_poly.entity_id
_entity_poly.type
_entity_poly.pdbx_seq_one_letter_code
_entity_poly.pdbx_strand_id
1 'polypeptide(L)'
;MIKYFLRIYNDLGIGPTHVTTRTGHMTIRRWGIWCPYFSILFCKILPVQQVMHDHEGTFISFILWGQYKELTYDPNTKVKEIRNHKWVNLLTHNKFHEIQAEQPAYTLLFMGPTKNSTSVIIDDRIIPATRLIKGYR
;
A
#
# COMPACT_ATOMS: atom_id res chain seq x y z
N MET A 1 -26.20 -16.87 7.45
CA MET A 1 -26.22 -15.69 6.57
C MET A 1 -26.06 -14.37 7.34
N ILE A 2 -26.84 -14.10 8.38
CA ILE A 2 -26.77 -12.85 9.17
C ILE A 2 -25.41 -12.62 9.85
N LYS A 3 -24.76 -13.66 10.37
CA LYS A 3 -23.41 -13.54 10.98
C LYS A 3 -22.34 -13.10 9.99
N TYR A 4 -22.41 -13.53 8.74
CA TYR A 4 -21.47 -13.10 7.68
C TYR A 4 -21.71 -11.65 7.26
N PHE A 5 -22.96 -11.23 7.20
CA PHE A 5 -23.31 -9.84 6.86
C PHE A 5 -22.87 -8.85 7.94
N LEU A 6 -23.04 -9.19 9.22
CA LEU A 6 -22.59 -8.35 10.34
C LEU A 6 -21.06 -8.24 10.41
N ARG A 7 -20.33 -9.31 10.08
CA ARG A 7 -18.86 -9.29 10.04
C ARG A 7 -18.35 -8.41 8.90
N ILE A 8 -18.95 -8.50 7.71
CA ILE A 8 -18.62 -7.64 6.57
C ILE A 8 -18.89 -6.17 6.90
N TYR A 9 -19.98 -5.87 7.57
CA TYR A 9 -20.34 -4.51 7.95
C TYR A 9 -19.39 -3.91 8.99
N ASN A 10 -18.93 -4.69 9.96
CA ASN A 10 -17.99 -4.24 10.97
C ASN A 10 -16.55 -4.06 10.42
N ASP A 11 -16.19 -4.80 9.36
CA ASP A 11 -14.89 -4.74 8.72
C ASP A 11 -14.86 -3.77 7.52
N LEU A 12 -15.99 -3.14 7.19
CA LEU A 12 -16.09 -2.17 6.11
C LEU A 12 -15.68 -0.79 6.60
N GLY A 13 -14.65 -0.23 5.99
CA GLY A 13 -14.23 1.15 6.19
C GLY A 13 -14.60 2.03 5.00
N ILE A 14 -15.02 3.26 5.27
CA ILE A 14 -15.29 4.29 4.26
C ILE A 14 -14.69 5.59 4.76
N GLY A 15 -13.96 6.30 3.88
CA GLY A 15 -13.52 7.65 4.17
C GLY A 15 -12.03 7.86 3.98
N PRO A 16 -11.48 8.93 4.57
CA PRO A 16 -10.06 9.27 4.45
C PRO A 16 -9.19 8.38 5.35
N THR A 17 -8.07 7.95 4.79
CA THR A 17 -6.96 7.34 5.52
C THR A 17 -5.64 7.93 5.05
N HIS A 18 -4.56 7.60 5.73
CA HIS A 18 -3.22 8.01 5.31
C HIS A 18 -2.18 6.97 5.68
N VAL A 19 -1.09 6.97 4.92
CA VAL A 19 0.11 6.18 5.21
C VAL A 19 1.21 7.15 5.64
N THR A 20 1.90 6.86 6.73
CA THR A 20 2.98 7.67 7.25
C THR A 20 4.30 6.92 7.23
N THR A 21 5.40 7.66 7.25
CA THR A 21 6.73 7.10 7.52
C THR A 21 6.88 6.74 9.00
N ARG A 22 8.00 6.10 9.36
CA ARG A 22 8.37 5.81 10.75
C ARG A 22 8.43 7.07 11.63
N THR A 23 8.81 8.21 11.06
CA THR A 23 8.88 9.50 11.75
C THR A 23 7.56 10.25 11.80
N GLY A 24 6.48 9.66 11.28
CA GLY A 24 5.15 10.26 11.25
C GLY A 24 4.87 11.17 10.05
N HIS A 25 5.80 11.32 9.10
CA HIS A 25 5.56 12.10 7.89
C HIS A 25 4.59 11.36 6.97
N MET A 26 3.55 12.05 6.52
CA MET A 26 2.56 11.50 5.60
C MET A 26 3.18 11.26 4.21
N THR A 27 3.02 10.06 3.68
CA THR A 27 3.51 9.67 2.36
C THR A 27 2.41 9.48 1.34
N ILE A 28 1.24 9.04 1.77
CA ILE A 28 0.06 8.81 0.93
C ILE A 28 -1.18 9.29 1.66
N ARG A 29 -2.00 10.08 1.00
CA ARG A 29 -3.40 10.35 1.39
C ARG A 29 -4.31 9.47 0.56
N ARG A 30 -5.27 8.83 1.19
CA ARG A 30 -6.20 7.92 0.53
C ARG A 30 -7.63 8.24 0.93
N TRP A 31 -8.53 8.02 0.01
CA TRP A 31 -9.97 8.04 0.26
C TRP A 31 -10.64 6.90 -0.51
N GLY A 32 -11.57 6.21 0.11
CA GLY A 32 -12.28 5.13 -0.55
C GLY A 32 -12.98 4.20 0.41
N ILE A 33 -13.18 2.99 -0.04
CA ILE A 33 -13.82 1.91 0.71
C ILE A 33 -12.87 0.72 0.80
N TRP A 34 -12.92 0.02 1.93
CA TRP A 34 -12.13 -1.18 2.16
C TRP A 34 -12.87 -2.19 3.01
N CYS A 35 -12.60 -3.45 2.76
CA CYS A 35 -13.03 -4.59 3.57
C CYS A 35 -11.99 -5.71 3.40
N PRO A 36 -12.08 -6.83 4.14
CA PRO A 36 -11.12 -7.92 4.02
C PRO A 36 -11.05 -8.57 2.63
N TYR A 37 -12.08 -8.40 1.82
CA TYR A 37 -12.19 -9.02 0.50
C TYR A 37 -11.70 -8.14 -0.64
N PHE A 38 -11.83 -6.82 -0.52
CA PHE A 38 -11.38 -5.86 -1.52
C PHE A 38 -11.22 -4.46 -0.94
N SER A 39 -10.46 -3.63 -1.64
CA SER A 39 -10.39 -2.19 -1.39
C SER A 39 -10.40 -1.43 -2.71
N ILE A 40 -11.06 -0.28 -2.73
CA ILE A 40 -11.04 0.67 -3.84
C ILE A 40 -10.66 2.02 -3.24
N LEU A 41 -9.47 2.51 -3.58
CA LEU A 41 -8.88 3.69 -2.96
C LEU A 41 -8.41 4.69 -4.01
N PHE A 42 -8.84 5.93 -3.88
CA PHE A 42 -8.22 7.07 -4.55
C PHE A 42 -7.05 7.54 -3.69
N CYS A 43 -5.85 7.57 -4.28
CA CYS A 43 -4.62 7.86 -3.57
C CYS A 43 -3.93 9.11 -4.13
N LYS A 44 -3.43 9.96 -3.24
CA LYS A 44 -2.45 11.00 -3.55
C LYS A 44 -1.12 10.58 -2.96
N ILE A 45 -0.18 10.26 -3.82
CA ILE A 45 1.20 9.93 -3.45
C ILE A 45 1.98 11.23 -3.33
N LEU A 46 2.55 11.48 -2.17
CA LEU A 46 3.32 12.67 -1.89
C LEU A 46 4.81 12.47 -2.23
N PRO A 47 5.56 13.53 -2.59
CA PRO A 47 6.98 13.45 -2.94
C PRO A 47 7.86 13.32 -1.68
N VAL A 48 7.62 12.26 -0.90
CA VAL A 48 8.34 11.94 0.33
C VAL A 48 8.85 10.51 0.23
N GLN A 49 10.05 10.25 0.70
CA GLN A 49 10.61 8.90 0.70
C GLN A 49 9.78 7.98 1.59
N GLN A 50 9.39 6.85 1.05
CA GLN A 50 8.69 5.79 1.75
C GLN A 50 9.67 4.79 2.35
N VAL A 51 9.18 4.02 3.32
CA VAL A 51 9.86 2.81 3.78
C VAL A 51 9.47 1.65 2.86
N MET A 52 10.42 0.76 2.56
CA MET A 52 10.12 -0.44 1.80
C MET A 52 9.17 -1.33 2.58
N HIS A 53 8.04 -1.67 1.99
CA HIS A 53 6.95 -2.42 2.62
C HIS A 53 6.27 -3.36 1.63
N ASP A 54 5.58 -4.36 2.16
CA ASP A 54 4.67 -5.20 1.40
C ASP A 54 3.21 -4.75 1.60
N HIS A 55 2.29 -5.44 0.96
CA HIS A 55 0.86 -5.18 1.07
C HIS A 55 0.09 -6.39 1.59
N GLU A 56 -1.05 -6.13 2.22
CA GLU A 56 -1.97 -7.14 2.72
C GLU A 56 -2.57 -7.99 1.59
N GLY A 57 -2.67 -7.46 0.39
CA GLY A 57 -3.20 -8.14 -0.79
C GLY A 57 -2.53 -7.68 -2.07
N THR A 58 -2.75 -8.44 -3.14
CA THR A 58 -2.34 -8.05 -4.49
C THR A 58 -3.16 -6.87 -4.96
N PHE A 59 -2.53 -5.87 -5.56
CA PHE A 59 -3.22 -4.70 -6.06
C PHE A 59 -2.88 -4.36 -7.51
N ILE A 60 -3.82 -3.67 -8.16
CA ILE A 60 -3.61 -2.94 -9.40
C ILE A 60 -3.92 -1.46 -9.16
N SER A 61 -3.03 -0.59 -9.60
CA SER A 61 -3.15 0.86 -9.46
C SER A 61 -3.13 1.51 -10.82
N PHE A 62 -4.15 2.32 -11.11
CA PHE A 62 -4.21 3.13 -12.32
C PHE A 62 -3.74 4.55 -11.98
N ILE A 63 -2.74 5.02 -12.71
CA ILE A 63 -2.19 6.36 -12.50
C ILE A 63 -3.03 7.34 -13.30
N LEU A 64 -3.74 8.21 -12.60
CA LEU A 64 -4.65 9.20 -13.19
C LEU A 64 -3.91 10.49 -13.55
N TRP A 65 -2.89 10.83 -12.75
CA TRP A 65 -2.09 12.03 -12.92
C TRP A 65 -0.70 11.83 -12.32
N GLY A 66 0.30 12.35 -13.02
CA GLY A 66 1.69 12.25 -12.59
C GLY A 66 2.34 10.93 -12.94
N GLN A 67 3.46 10.67 -12.29
CA GLN A 67 4.25 9.44 -12.45
C GLN A 67 5.08 9.20 -11.20
N TYR A 68 5.52 7.97 -11.00
CA TYR A 68 6.46 7.62 -9.93
C TYR A 68 7.38 6.49 -10.33
N LYS A 69 8.52 6.42 -9.66
CA LYS A 69 9.43 5.26 -9.68
C LYS A 69 9.06 4.31 -8.55
N GLU A 70 9.24 3.04 -8.79
CA GLU A 70 9.06 1.99 -7.80
C GLU A 70 10.30 1.12 -7.75
N LEU A 71 10.86 0.98 -6.56
CA LEU A 71 11.86 -0.02 -6.25
C LEU A 71 11.14 -1.23 -5.65
N THR A 72 11.24 -2.38 -6.30
CA THR A 72 10.68 -3.65 -5.78
C THR A 72 11.80 -4.56 -5.27
N TYR A 73 11.47 -5.36 -4.28
CA TYR A 73 12.37 -6.35 -3.69
C TYR A 73 11.61 -7.65 -3.44
N ASP A 74 12.15 -8.74 -3.96
CA ASP A 74 11.67 -10.08 -3.68
C ASP A 74 12.59 -10.73 -2.63
N PRO A 75 12.12 -10.97 -1.39
CA PRO A 75 12.95 -11.53 -0.33
C PRO A 75 13.36 -13.00 -0.59
N ASN A 76 12.64 -13.74 -1.43
CA ASN A 76 12.97 -15.13 -1.76
C ASN A 76 14.14 -15.21 -2.75
N THR A 77 14.13 -14.40 -3.78
CA THR A 77 15.18 -14.36 -4.82
C THR A 77 16.26 -13.32 -4.57
N LYS A 78 16.00 -12.37 -3.63
CA LYS A 78 16.85 -11.20 -3.34
C LYS A 78 17.08 -10.28 -4.55
N VAL A 79 16.16 -10.32 -5.52
CA VAL A 79 16.19 -9.48 -6.71
C VAL A 79 15.56 -8.13 -6.41
N LYS A 80 16.26 -7.04 -6.80
CA LYS A 80 15.77 -5.66 -6.77
C LYS A 80 15.56 -5.16 -8.19
N GLU A 81 14.42 -4.50 -8.43
CA GLU A 81 14.09 -3.89 -9.72
C GLU A 81 13.60 -2.48 -9.53
N ILE A 82 13.96 -1.58 -10.44
CA ILE A 82 13.42 -0.21 -10.52
C ILE A 82 12.52 -0.12 -11.74
N ARG A 83 11.30 0.33 -11.54
CA ARG A 83 10.30 0.53 -12.60
C ARG A 83 9.77 1.95 -12.57
N ASN A 84 9.53 2.51 -13.76
CA ASN A 84 8.82 3.78 -13.92
C ASN A 84 7.36 3.48 -14.27
N HIS A 85 6.43 4.05 -13.50
CA HIS A 85 5.00 3.88 -13.72
C HIS A 85 4.35 5.19 -14.14
N LYS A 86 3.64 5.17 -15.28
CA LYS A 86 2.88 6.30 -15.84
C LYS A 86 1.41 6.00 -16.02
N TRP A 87 1.04 4.73 -16.16
CA TRP A 87 -0.31 4.31 -16.50
C TRP A 87 -0.89 3.30 -15.51
N VAL A 88 -0.17 2.22 -15.27
CA VAL A 88 -0.64 1.11 -14.44
C VAL A 88 0.51 0.49 -13.67
N ASN A 89 0.23 0.07 -12.44
CA ASN A 89 1.13 -0.71 -11.60
C ASN A 89 0.38 -1.93 -11.05
N LEU A 90 0.96 -3.11 -11.18
CA LEU A 90 0.48 -4.35 -10.58
C LEU A 90 1.54 -4.89 -9.63
N LEU A 91 1.18 -5.10 -8.38
CA LEU A 91 2.07 -5.65 -7.36
C LEU A 91 1.41 -6.79 -6.60
N THR A 92 2.11 -7.91 -6.50
CA THR A 92 1.67 -9.05 -5.69
C THR A 92 1.98 -8.83 -4.21
N HIS A 93 1.16 -9.42 -3.34
CA HIS A 93 1.25 -9.25 -1.88
C HIS A 93 2.54 -9.77 -1.23
N ASN A 94 3.30 -10.61 -1.93
CA ASN A 94 4.56 -11.20 -1.43
C ASN A 94 5.82 -10.41 -1.80
N LYS A 95 5.69 -9.28 -2.49
CA LYS A 95 6.80 -8.41 -2.86
C LYS A 95 6.82 -7.16 -2.01
N PHE A 96 8.02 -6.74 -1.65
CA PHE A 96 8.25 -5.45 -1.01
C PHE A 96 8.46 -4.37 -2.07
N HIS A 97 8.01 -3.16 -1.80
CA HIS A 97 8.26 -2.02 -2.66
C HIS A 97 8.41 -0.72 -1.88
N GLU A 98 9.01 0.24 -2.55
CA GLU A 98 9.17 1.62 -2.14
C GLU A 98 8.83 2.51 -3.32
N ILE A 99 7.94 3.48 -3.12
CA ILE A 99 7.57 4.45 -4.15
C ILE A 99 8.40 5.72 -3.97
N GLN A 100 8.91 6.24 -5.07
CA GLN A 100 9.65 7.50 -5.16
C GLN A 100 8.96 8.40 -6.18
N ALA A 101 8.34 9.47 -5.71
CA ALA A 101 7.69 10.48 -6.54
C ALA A 101 8.43 11.82 -6.40
N GLU A 102 8.76 12.46 -7.51
CA GLU A 102 9.35 13.81 -7.51
C GLU A 102 8.28 14.89 -7.37
N GLN A 103 7.07 14.59 -7.86
CA GLN A 103 5.87 15.44 -7.79
C GLN A 103 4.71 14.58 -7.29
N PRO A 104 3.65 15.20 -6.74
CA PRO A 104 2.48 14.43 -6.34
C PRO A 104 1.90 13.63 -7.50
N ALA A 105 1.59 12.35 -7.26
CA ALA A 105 0.92 11.49 -8.22
C ALA A 105 -0.44 11.05 -7.67
N TYR A 106 -1.43 10.93 -8.55
CA TYR A 106 -2.79 10.53 -8.19
C TYR A 106 -3.12 9.20 -8.83
N THR A 107 -3.62 8.26 -8.05
CA THR A 107 -3.91 6.91 -8.50
C THR A 107 -5.27 6.43 -8.03
N LEU A 108 -5.85 5.51 -8.78
CA LEU A 108 -7.00 4.70 -8.37
C LEU A 108 -6.53 3.27 -8.15
N LEU A 109 -6.59 2.81 -6.92
CA LEU A 109 -6.06 1.53 -6.50
C LEU A 109 -7.19 0.55 -6.21
N PHE A 110 -7.07 -0.65 -6.76
CA PHE A 110 -7.92 -1.80 -6.46
C PHE A 110 -7.06 -2.88 -5.81
N MET A 111 -7.40 -3.27 -4.60
CA MET A 111 -6.70 -4.34 -3.87
C MET A 111 -7.64 -5.53 -3.71
N GLY A 112 -7.13 -6.72 -3.93
CA GLY A 112 -7.83 -7.98 -3.73
C GLY A 112 -7.92 -8.39 -2.25
N PRO A 113 -8.28 -9.65 -1.98
CA PRO A 113 -8.46 -10.14 -0.62
C PRO A 113 -7.19 -9.98 0.22
N THR A 114 -7.37 -9.68 1.50
CA THR A 114 -6.29 -9.66 2.49
C THR A 114 -5.68 -11.04 2.65
N LYS A 115 -4.38 -11.16 2.41
CA LYS A 115 -3.60 -12.41 2.47
C LYS A 115 -2.71 -12.48 3.70
N ASN A 116 -2.11 -11.35 4.07
CA ASN A 116 -1.14 -11.25 5.16
C ASN A 116 -1.20 -9.85 5.78
N SER A 117 -0.53 -9.69 6.91
CA SER A 117 -0.29 -8.39 7.52
C SER A 117 0.83 -7.66 6.78
N THR A 118 0.72 -6.34 6.71
CA THR A 118 1.78 -5.50 6.13
C THR A 118 3.04 -5.55 6.99
N SER A 119 4.18 -5.71 6.32
CA SER A 119 5.51 -5.68 6.92
C SER A 119 6.38 -4.61 6.26
N VAL A 120 7.42 -4.19 6.94
CA VAL A 120 8.40 -3.22 6.43
C VAL A 120 9.81 -3.80 6.54
N ILE A 121 10.73 -3.31 5.72
CA ILE A 121 12.16 -3.65 5.81
C ILE A 121 12.90 -2.45 6.38
N ILE A 122 13.57 -2.64 7.51
CA ILE A 122 14.43 -1.65 8.15
C ILE A 122 15.73 -2.36 8.54
N ASP A 123 16.86 -1.82 8.12
CA ASP A 123 18.19 -2.37 8.40
C ASP A 123 18.28 -3.89 8.06
N ASP A 124 17.80 -4.24 6.86
CA ASP A 124 17.72 -5.61 6.34
C ASP A 124 16.88 -6.59 7.17
N ARG A 125 16.05 -6.08 8.08
CA ARG A 125 15.12 -6.88 8.89
C ARG A 125 13.69 -6.65 8.46
N ILE A 126 12.92 -7.73 8.35
CA ILE A 126 11.48 -7.70 8.10
C ILE A 126 10.79 -7.54 9.44
N ILE A 127 10.04 -6.45 9.59
CA ILE A 127 9.34 -6.09 10.83
C ILE A 127 7.86 -5.90 10.52
N PRO A 128 6.92 -6.49 11.28
CA PRO A 128 5.50 -6.20 11.15
C PRO A 128 5.22 -4.71 11.34
N ALA A 129 4.48 -4.09 10.43
CA ALA A 129 4.18 -2.66 10.47
C ALA A 129 3.46 -2.24 11.75
N THR A 130 2.66 -3.13 12.33
CA THR A 130 1.94 -2.91 13.58
C THR A 130 2.86 -2.65 14.79
N ARG A 131 4.13 -3.09 14.74
CA ARG A 131 5.11 -2.82 15.81
C ARG A 131 5.76 -1.45 15.72
N LEU A 132 5.67 -0.79 14.55
CA LEU A 132 6.42 0.44 14.28
C LEU A 132 5.55 1.68 14.31
N ILE A 133 4.29 1.57 13.96
CA ILE A 133 3.40 2.72 13.77
C ILE A 133 2.05 2.41 14.41
N LYS A 134 1.74 3.06 15.53
CA LYS A 134 0.38 3.06 16.09
C LYS A 134 -0.57 3.67 15.04
N GLY A 135 -1.56 2.90 14.57
CA GLY A 135 -2.55 3.34 13.59
C GLY A 135 -2.22 3.04 12.13
N TYR A 136 -1.15 2.32 11.84
CA TYR A 136 -0.90 1.77 10.51
C TYR A 136 -1.89 0.62 10.25
N ARG A 137 -2.70 0.82 9.26
CA ARG A 137 -3.65 -0.20 8.76
C ARG A 137 -3.51 -0.35 7.26
#